data_d298f3ab8547c57c57ecca10483de583
#
_entry.id   d298f3ab8547c57c57ecca10483de583
#
_cell.length_a   1.000
_cell.length_b   1.000
_cell.length_c   1.000
_cell.angle_alpha   90.00
_cell.angle_beta   90.00
_cell.angle_gamma   90.00
#
_symmetry.space_group_name_H-M   'P 1'
#
loop_
_entity.id
_entity.type
_entity.pdbx_description
1 polymer ?
#
loop_
_entity_poly.entity_id
_entity_poly.type
_entity_poly.pdbx_seq_one_letter_code
_entity_poly.pdbx_strand_id
1 'polypeptide(L)'
;LPFNPLTKLEYAKDKGQIPNAVYQLIIKRFHIVADGISRIEKASGLDYPSYYVEPSLVITTSKVEDGQFGIFFARTVPIIGEDNHLNFVVQLTAPLIAYGLVGSIHAILAHELMHYLSLISRVLKMNVISEEIPESLFEEKYRDFEHLLEARVIFKHDRSLINHIDKKFPEGFTDPRMEEKVLEHWMNKHLPTTILPIDANIVRIPIELMAKLQVDQVIREKIIQFENTKVRSKKSSDYV
;
A
#
# COMPACT_ATOMS: atom_id res chain seq x y z
N LEU A 1 -20.48 -10.09 4.62
CA LEU A 1 -20.68 -8.75 5.16
C LEU A 1 -19.61 -7.85 4.54
N PRO A 2 -19.90 -6.59 4.15
CA PRO A 2 -18.87 -5.68 3.69
C PRO A 2 -17.85 -5.49 4.82
N PHE A 3 -16.58 -5.60 4.48
CA PHE A 3 -15.48 -5.43 5.43
C PHE A 3 -15.46 -3.98 5.93
N ASN A 4 -15.68 -3.76 7.23
CA ASN A 4 -15.56 -2.42 7.80
C ASN A 4 -14.07 -2.09 8.03
N PRO A 5 -13.47 -1.15 7.28
CA PRO A 5 -12.06 -0.83 7.40
C PRO A 5 -11.66 -0.23 8.76
N LEU A 6 -12.62 0.21 9.57
CA LEU A 6 -12.39 0.85 10.86
C LEU A 6 -12.47 -0.11 12.05
N THR A 7 -12.81 -1.38 11.84
CA THR A 7 -13.04 -2.36 12.93
C THR A 7 -11.87 -2.44 13.93
N LYS A 8 -10.62 -2.47 13.45
CA LYS A 8 -9.44 -2.50 14.33
C LYS A 8 -9.27 -1.20 15.11
N LEU A 9 -9.57 -0.06 14.49
CA LEU A 9 -9.50 1.25 15.12
C LEU A 9 -10.56 1.39 16.23
N GLU A 10 -11.79 0.94 15.96
CA GLU A 10 -12.88 0.90 16.95
C GLU A 10 -12.51 0.04 18.13
N TYR A 11 -11.99 -1.17 17.88
CA TYR A 11 -11.51 -2.06 18.93
C TYR A 11 -10.39 -1.43 19.79
N ALA A 12 -9.40 -0.78 19.16
CA ALA A 12 -8.31 -0.13 19.88
C ALA A 12 -8.80 1.03 20.76
N LYS A 13 -9.80 1.81 20.29
CA LYS A 13 -10.46 2.85 21.08
C LYS A 13 -11.20 2.25 22.26
N ASP A 14 -11.98 1.17 22.07
CA ASP A 14 -12.76 0.52 23.13
C ASP A 14 -11.86 -0.14 24.20
N LYS A 15 -10.65 -0.55 23.83
CA LYS A 15 -9.59 -1.02 24.74
C LYS A 15 -8.79 0.10 25.40
N GLY A 16 -9.10 1.37 25.12
CA GLY A 16 -8.38 2.52 25.68
C GLY A 16 -6.96 2.70 25.13
N GLN A 17 -6.59 2.00 24.07
CA GLN A 17 -5.28 2.14 23.43
C GLN A 17 -5.14 3.45 22.67
N ILE A 18 -6.24 3.97 22.13
CA ILE A 18 -6.30 5.25 21.45
C ILE A 18 -7.23 6.19 22.21
N PRO A 19 -6.76 7.42 22.57
CA PRO A 19 -7.60 8.43 23.20
C PRO A 19 -8.79 8.81 22.29
N ASN A 20 -9.95 9.05 22.89
CA ASN A 20 -11.16 9.40 22.14
C ASN A 20 -10.97 10.63 21.22
N ALA A 21 -10.17 11.63 21.64
CA ALA A 21 -9.88 12.79 20.83
C ALA A 21 -9.14 12.43 19.52
N VAL A 22 -8.19 11.49 19.58
CA VAL A 22 -7.45 10.99 18.41
C VAL A 22 -8.38 10.17 17.52
N TYR A 23 -9.18 9.29 18.11
CA TYR A 23 -10.20 8.54 17.37
C TYR A 23 -11.15 9.48 16.60
N GLN A 24 -11.72 10.48 17.27
CA GLN A 24 -12.62 11.45 16.61
C GLN A 24 -11.93 12.24 15.49
N LEU A 25 -10.65 12.58 15.66
CA LEU A 25 -9.86 13.24 14.62
C LEU A 25 -9.75 12.34 13.38
N ILE A 26 -9.45 11.03 13.56
CA ILE A 26 -9.33 10.06 12.47
C ILE A 26 -10.68 9.90 11.75
N ILE A 27 -11.76 9.69 12.51
CA ILE A 27 -13.11 9.54 11.93
C ILE A 27 -13.51 10.79 11.12
N LYS A 28 -13.29 11.98 11.68
CA LYS A 28 -13.58 13.25 10.99
C LYS A 28 -12.81 13.37 9.67
N ARG A 29 -11.62 12.82 9.58
CA ARG A 29 -10.74 12.93 8.39
C ARG A 29 -10.84 11.73 7.45
N PHE A 30 -11.54 10.67 7.84
CA PHE A 30 -11.62 9.44 7.05
C PHE A 30 -12.24 9.65 5.65
N HIS A 31 -13.08 10.67 5.48
CA HIS A 31 -13.60 11.04 4.16
C HIS A 31 -12.49 11.34 3.15
N ILE A 32 -11.30 11.83 3.58
CA ILE A 32 -10.16 12.09 2.69
C ILE A 32 -9.65 10.78 2.06
N VAL A 33 -9.69 9.67 2.82
CA VAL A 33 -9.35 8.34 2.29
C VAL A 33 -10.39 7.91 1.25
N ALA A 34 -11.68 8.05 1.54
CA ALA A 34 -12.76 7.71 0.61
C ALA A 34 -12.69 8.53 -0.69
N ASP A 35 -12.46 9.84 -0.58
CA ASP A 35 -12.28 10.74 -1.73
C ASP A 35 -11.04 10.34 -2.56
N GLY A 36 -9.94 9.98 -1.89
CA GLY A 36 -8.72 9.50 -2.53
C GLY A 36 -8.94 8.21 -3.30
N ILE A 37 -9.63 7.23 -2.69
CA ILE A 37 -9.97 5.96 -3.33
C ILE A 37 -10.85 6.20 -4.56
N SER A 38 -11.93 6.95 -4.42
CA SER A 38 -12.83 7.27 -5.57
C SER A 38 -12.09 7.97 -6.71
N ARG A 39 -11.15 8.87 -6.39
CA ARG A 39 -10.27 9.51 -7.38
C ARG A 39 -9.38 8.51 -8.11
N ILE A 40 -8.78 7.57 -7.37
CA ILE A 40 -7.88 6.54 -7.89
C ILE A 40 -8.64 5.56 -8.78
N GLU A 41 -9.82 5.10 -8.35
CA GLU A 41 -10.70 4.23 -9.13
C GLU A 41 -11.10 4.89 -10.46
N LYS A 42 -11.50 6.15 -10.42
CA LYS A 42 -11.81 6.92 -11.62
C LYS A 42 -10.60 7.07 -12.55
N ALA A 43 -9.41 7.29 -12.02
CA ALA A 43 -8.19 7.51 -12.81
C ALA A 43 -7.62 6.22 -13.41
N SER A 44 -7.70 5.09 -12.69
CA SER A 44 -7.19 3.78 -13.11
C SER A 44 -8.21 2.95 -13.89
N GLY A 45 -9.51 3.15 -13.62
CA GLY A 45 -10.61 2.31 -14.10
C GLY A 45 -10.61 0.94 -13.43
N LEU A 46 -10.13 0.87 -12.19
CA LEU A 46 -10.09 -0.33 -11.34
C LEU A 46 -10.72 -0.03 -9.98
N ASP A 47 -11.39 -1.01 -9.39
CA ASP A 47 -11.80 -0.94 -8.00
C ASP A 47 -10.57 -0.99 -7.09
N TYR A 48 -10.57 -0.20 -6.02
CA TYR A 48 -9.50 -0.18 -5.06
C TYR A 48 -9.49 -1.49 -4.24
N PRO A 49 -8.31 -2.08 -3.93
CA PRO A 49 -8.24 -3.29 -3.13
C PRO A 49 -8.84 -3.09 -1.73
N SER A 50 -9.24 -4.18 -1.10
CA SER A 50 -9.67 -4.15 0.30
C SER A 50 -8.59 -3.50 1.17
N TYR A 51 -8.99 -2.70 2.13
CA TYR A 51 -8.07 -1.99 3.02
C TYR A 51 -8.62 -1.92 4.44
N TYR A 52 -7.72 -1.70 5.40
CA TYR A 52 -8.09 -1.47 6.79
C TYR A 52 -7.19 -0.43 7.45
N VAL A 53 -7.70 0.18 8.53
CA VAL A 53 -6.93 1.13 9.33
C VAL A 53 -6.24 0.39 10.46
N GLU A 54 -4.92 0.41 10.45
CA GLU A 54 -4.07 -0.05 11.52
C GLU A 54 -4.01 1.02 12.61
N PRO A 55 -4.43 0.73 13.85
CA PRO A 55 -4.49 1.72 14.92
C PRO A 55 -3.12 2.22 15.38
N SER A 56 -2.04 1.56 15.03
CA SER A 56 -0.68 1.92 15.43
C SER A 56 0.10 2.67 14.34
N LEU A 57 1.11 3.42 14.76
CA LEU A 57 2.22 3.79 13.89
C LEU A 57 3.05 2.55 13.61
N VAL A 58 3.38 2.32 12.35
CA VAL A 58 4.22 1.18 11.96
C VAL A 58 5.61 1.70 11.59
N ILE A 59 6.62 1.23 12.30
CA ILE A 59 8.03 1.60 12.05
C ILE A 59 8.87 0.37 11.78
N THR A 60 9.92 0.53 10.97
CA THR A 60 10.98 -0.46 10.81
C THR A 60 12.29 0.11 11.32
N THR A 61 13.07 -0.69 12.00
CA THR A 61 14.39 -0.29 12.50
C THR A 61 15.46 -1.16 11.87
N SER A 62 16.49 -0.52 11.31
CA SER A 62 17.70 -1.22 10.89
C SER A 62 18.57 -1.59 12.07
N LYS A 63 18.62 -0.71 13.08
CA LYS A 63 19.18 -0.93 14.41
C LYS A 63 18.50 0.05 15.35
N VAL A 64 17.99 -0.45 16.46
CA VAL A 64 17.36 0.36 17.52
C VAL A 64 18.38 1.35 18.12
N GLU A 65 19.66 0.98 18.13
CA GLU A 65 20.76 1.72 18.75
C GLU A 65 21.14 3.00 17.99
N ASP A 66 20.91 3.07 16.67
CA ASP A 66 21.36 4.21 15.84
C ASP A 66 20.28 5.30 15.66
N GLY A 67 19.09 5.13 16.25
CA GLY A 67 17.96 6.08 16.13
C GLY A 67 17.41 6.25 14.71
N GLN A 68 17.88 5.45 13.76
CA GLN A 68 17.38 5.44 12.38
C GLN A 68 16.22 4.46 12.25
N PHE A 69 15.05 4.97 11.90
CA PHE A 69 13.87 4.17 11.62
C PHE A 69 13.15 4.70 10.39
N GLY A 70 12.52 3.79 9.64
CA GLY A 70 11.59 4.13 8.59
C GLY A 70 10.15 4.09 9.10
N ILE A 71 9.29 4.96 8.60
CA ILE A 71 7.87 4.97 8.90
C ILE A 71 7.11 4.37 7.71
N PHE A 72 6.30 3.35 7.99
CA PHE A 72 5.31 2.87 7.05
C PHE A 72 3.97 3.58 7.30
N PHE A 73 3.60 4.48 6.43
CA PHE A 73 2.28 5.12 6.47
C PHE A 73 1.18 4.25 5.88
N ALA A 74 1.55 3.45 4.90
CA ALA A 74 0.72 2.38 4.34
C ALA A 74 1.61 1.25 3.83
N ARG A 75 1.04 0.09 3.59
CA ARG A 75 1.69 -1.03 2.91
C ARG A 75 0.67 -2.04 2.40
N THR A 76 1.00 -2.70 1.30
CA THR A 76 0.23 -3.83 0.77
C THR A 76 0.74 -5.12 1.40
N VAL A 77 -0.15 -5.89 2.01
CA VAL A 77 0.20 -7.12 2.73
C VAL A 77 -0.60 -8.32 2.22
N PRO A 78 0.03 -9.51 2.10
CA PRO A 78 -0.70 -10.74 1.81
C PRO A 78 -1.51 -11.17 3.03
N ILE A 79 -2.72 -11.64 2.79
CA ILE A 79 -3.55 -12.29 3.81
C ILE A 79 -4.13 -13.58 3.24
N ILE A 80 -4.37 -14.55 4.12
CA ILE A 80 -5.11 -15.76 3.78
C ILE A 80 -6.52 -15.57 4.34
N GLY A 81 -7.52 -15.57 3.44
CA GLY A 81 -8.91 -15.48 3.83
C GLY A 81 -9.42 -16.76 4.52
N GLU A 82 -10.60 -16.68 5.13
CA GLU A 82 -11.27 -17.84 5.76
C GLU A 82 -11.57 -18.96 4.75
N ASP A 83 -11.72 -18.61 3.48
CA ASP A 83 -11.88 -19.51 2.34
C ASP A 83 -10.56 -20.13 1.84
N ASN A 84 -9.46 -19.91 2.58
CA ASN A 84 -8.11 -20.36 2.25
C ASN A 84 -7.56 -19.82 0.91
N HIS A 85 -8.06 -18.66 0.45
CA HIS A 85 -7.53 -17.95 -0.71
C HIS A 85 -6.52 -16.87 -0.30
N LEU A 86 -5.49 -16.72 -1.14
CA LEU A 86 -4.53 -15.62 -1.02
C LEU A 86 -5.16 -14.33 -1.52
N ASN A 87 -5.16 -13.31 -0.70
CA ASN A 87 -5.58 -11.96 -1.03
C ASN A 87 -4.49 -10.96 -0.66
N PHE A 88 -4.49 -9.81 -1.30
CA PHE A 88 -3.67 -8.66 -0.91
C PHE A 88 -4.58 -7.55 -0.40
N VAL A 89 -4.23 -6.98 0.75
CA VAL A 89 -4.96 -5.88 1.35
C VAL A 89 -4.03 -4.70 1.62
N VAL A 90 -4.57 -3.49 1.58
CA VAL A 90 -3.83 -2.28 1.93
C VAL A 90 -4.04 -1.97 3.42
N GLN A 91 -2.95 -1.95 4.17
CA GLN A 91 -2.91 -1.47 5.55
C GLN A 91 -2.63 0.02 5.54
N LEU A 92 -3.51 0.84 6.13
CA LEU A 92 -3.34 2.28 6.31
C LEU A 92 -3.12 2.57 7.79
N THR A 93 -2.09 3.31 8.16
CA THR A 93 -1.86 3.63 9.57
C THR A 93 -2.75 4.78 10.04
N ALA A 94 -3.23 4.73 11.28
CA ALA A 94 -4.03 5.78 11.89
C ALA A 94 -3.34 7.16 11.88
N PRO A 95 -2.01 7.29 12.13
CA PRO A 95 -1.28 8.54 12.00
C PRO A 95 -1.32 9.16 10.60
N LEU A 96 -1.31 8.36 9.54
CA LEU A 96 -1.50 8.87 8.17
C LEU A 96 -2.80 9.65 8.03
N ILE A 97 -3.90 9.08 8.52
CA ILE A 97 -5.22 9.70 8.41
C ILE A 97 -5.31 10.92 9.31
N ALA A 98 -4.77 10.85 10.55
CA ALA A 98 -4.80 11.92 11.52
C ALA A 98 -4.01 13.17 11.06
N TYR A 99 -2.85 12.98 10.45
CA TYR A 99 -1.88 14.08 10.21
C TYR A 99 -1.50 14.30 8.76
N GLY A 100 -1.79 13.36 7.86
CA GLY A 100 -1.49 13.49 6.43
C GLY A 100 -2.20 14.66 5.77
N LEU A 101 -1.54 15.34 4.84
CA LEU A 101 -2.21 16.28 3.95
C LEU A 101 -3.04 15.52 2.91
N VAL A 102 -4.08 16.13 2.38
CA VAL A 102 -4.95 15.52 1.36
C VAL A 102 -4.12 14.95 0.19
N GLY A 103 -3.19 15.74 -0.36
CA GLY A 103 -2.33 15.29 -1.47
C GLY A 103 -1.40 14.15 -1.08
N SER A 104 -0.88 14.12 0.15
CA SER A 104 -0.01 13.03 0.65
C SER A 104 -0.81 11.74 0.85
N ILE A 105 -2.02 11.82 1.43
CA ILE A 105 -2.92 10.65 1.57
C ILE A 105 -3.25 10.07 0.19
N HIS A 106 -3.68 10.91 -0.77
CA HIS A 106 -4.03 10.45 -2.11
C HIS A 106 -2.82 9.85 -2.85
N ALA A 107 -1.62 10.45 -2.70
CA ALA A 107 -0.40 9.91 -3.29
C ALA A 107 -0.01 8.54 -2.71
N ILE A 108 -0.11 8.38 -1.37
CA ILE A 108 0.16 7.11 -0.70
C ILE A 108 -0.84 6.03 -1.14
N LEU A 109 -2.15 6.34 -1.16
CA LEU A 109 -3.15 5.40 -1.64
C LEU A 109 -2.90 4.95 -3.08
N ALA A 110 -2.55 5.88 -3.97
CA ALA A 110 -2.23 5.55 -5.37
C ALA A 110 -0.95 4.71 -5.48
N HIS A 111 0.05 5.00 -4.67
CA HIS A 111 1.29 4.25 -4.58
C HIS A 111 1.06 2.81 -4.11
N GLU A 112 0.20 2.60 -3.11
CA GLU A 112 -0.19 1.26 -2.66
C GLU A 112 -0.96 0.48 -3.74
N LEU A 113 -1.81 1.13 -4.54
CA LEU A 113 -2.41 0.47 -5.70
C LEU A 113 -1.34 0.00 -6.71
N MET A 114 -0.29 0.79 -6.94
CA MET A 114 0.81 0.39 -7.83
C MET A 114 1.54 -0.84 -7.30
N HIS A 115 1.81 -0.92 -5.98
CA HIS A 115 2.37 -2.10 -5.33
C HIS A 115 1.44 -3.30 -5.43
N TYR A 116 0.16 -3.12 -5.14
CA TYR A 116 -0.85 -4.16 -5.28
C TYR A 116 -0.87 -4.78 -6.68
N LEU A 117 -0.92 -3.96 -7.72
CA LEU A 117 -0.91 -4.43 -9.10
C LEU A 117 0.43 -5.12 -9.47
N SER A 118 1.54 -4.59 -8.99
CA SER A 118 2.87 -5.18 -9.21
C SER A 118 2.99 -6.56 -8.57
N LEU A 119 2.53 -6.72 -7.32
CA LEU A 119 2.50 -8.01 -6.63
C LEU A 119 1.63 -9.03 -7.37
N ILE A 120 0.41 -8.66 -7.75
CA ILE A 120 -0.48 -9.55 -8.52
C ILE A 120 0.19 -9.97 -9.82
N SER A 121 0.74 -9.01 -10.59
CA SER A 121 1.42 -9.32 -11.86
C SER A 121 2.55 -10.34 -11.66
N ARG A 122 3.38 -10.16 -10.62
CA ARG A 122 4.49 -11.08 -10.33
C ARG A 122 4.01 -12.45 -9.91
N VAL A 123 3.01 -12.53 -8.99
CA VAL A 123 2.43 -13.81 -8.56
C VAL A 123 1.79 -14.55 -9.72
N LEU A 124 1.05 -13.86 -10.59
CA LEU A 124 0.45 -14.50 -11.78
C LEU A 124 1.50 -15.04 -12.75
N LYS A 125 2.62 -14.35 -12.93
CA LYS A 125 3.73 -14.83 -13.78
C LYS A 125 4.45 -16.03 -13.16
N MET A 126 4.65 -16.02 -11.85
CA MET A 126 5.28 -17.13 -11.13
C MET A 126 4.39 -18.37 -11.08
N ASN A 127 3.07 -18.21 -11.01
CA ASN A 127 2.14 -19.32 -11.00
C ASN A 127 2.23 -20.21 -12.26
N VAL A 128 2.62 -19.62 -13.40
CA VAL A 128 2.89 -20.36 -14.65
C VAL A 128 4.16 -21.22 -14.55
N ILE A 129 5.10 -20.83 -13.69
CA ILE A 129 6.42 -21.49 -13.54
C ILE A 129 6.39 -22.47 -12.36
N SER A 130 5.48 -22.31 -11.40
CA SER A 130 5.47 -23.04 -10.12
C SER A 130 5.10 -24.53 -10.24
N GLU A 131 4.58 -24.98 -11.38
CA GLU A 131 4.31 -26.40 -11.64
C GLU A 131 5.60 -27.25 -11.65
N GLU A 132 6.79 -26.61 -11.80
CA GLU A 132 8.08 -27.29 -11.89
C GLU A 132 8.94 -27.20 -10.60
N ILE A 133 8.52 -26.40 -9.59
CA ILE A 133 9.33 -26.13 -8.40
C ILE A 133 8.52 -26.38 -7.12
N PRO A 134 8.41 -27.62 -6.63
CA PRO A 134 7.77 -27.89 -5.35
C PRO A 134 8.59 -27.34 -4.18
N GLU A 135 7.91 -26.79 -3.18
CA GLU A 135 8.45 -26.37 -1.86
C GLU A 135 9.36 -25.12 -1.83
N SER A 136 9.31 -24.24 -2.83
CA SER A 136 10.02 -22.97 -2.76
C SER A 136 9.15 -21.84 -2.21
N LEU A 137 9.79 -20.79 -1.74
CA LEU A 137 9.18 -19.59 -1.21
C LEU A 137 9.32 -18.45 -2.21
N PHE A 138 8.22 -17.80 -2.57
CA PHE A 138 8.29 -16.56 -3.32
C PHE A 138 8.63 -15.41 -2.38
N GLU A 139 9.72 -14.72 -2.67
CA GLU A 139 10.13 -13.53 -1.94
C GLU A 139 10.13 -12.32 -2.86
N GLU A 140 9.37 -11.30 -2.50
CA GLU A 140 9.37 -10.01 -3.15
C GLU A 140 9.91 -8.95 -2.20
N LYS A 141 11.01 -8.30 -2.59
CA LYS A 141 11.55 -7.18 -1.83
C LYS A 141 10.76 -5.93 -2.15
N TYR A 142 10.11 -5.41 -1.13
CA TYR A 142 9.33 -4.18 -1.21
C TYR A 142 10.28 -2.97 -1.17
N ARG A 143 10.41 -2.28 -2.29
CA ARG A 143 11.12 -1.01 -2.36
C ARG A 143 10.17 0.06 -2.83
N ASP A 144 10.06 1.16 -2.09
CA ASP A 144 9.09 2.24 -2.35
C ASP A 144 9.20 2.89 -3.73
N PHE A 145 10.31 2.70 -4.43
CA PHE A 145 10.54 3.28 -5.76
C PHE A 145 10.54 2.24 -6.91
N GLU A 146 10.44 0.95 -6.59
CA GLU A 146 10.44 -0.10 -7.61
C GLU A 146 9.02 -0.59 -7.90
N HIS A 147 8.47 -0.18 -9.02
CA HIS A 147 7.19 -0.67 -9.52
C HIS A 147 7.33 -1.25 -10.91
N LEU A 148 6.60 -2.33 -11.20
CA LEU A 148 6.50 -2.87 -12.56
C LEU A 148 5.72 -1.95 -13.48
N LEU A 149 4.74 -1.24 -12.92
CA LEU A 149 3.81 -0.39 -13.65
C LEU A 149 4.00 1.07 -13.24
N GLU A 150 4.06 1.95 -14.22
CA GLU A 150 4.31 3.38 -13.99
C GLU A 150 3.02 4.13 -13.68
N ALA A 151 3.09 5.11 -12.77
CA ALA A 151 1.96 5.98 -12.41
C ALA A 151 1.32 6.63 -13.64
N ARG A 152 2.15 7.04 -14.63
CA ARG A 152 1.69 7.68 -15.89
C ARG A 152 0.87 6.74 -16.77
N VAL A 153 1.07 5.44 -16.66
CA VAL A 153 0.30 4.43 -17.39
C VAL A 153 -1.02 4.16 -16.70
N ILE A 154 -0.98 3.99 -15.38
CA ILE A 154 -2.17 3.65 -14.57
C ILE A 154 -3.11 4.85 -14.46
N PHE A 155 -2.57 6.03 -14.11
CA PHE A 155 -3.35 7.23 -13.78
C PHE A 155 -3.31 8.29 -14.91
N LYS A 156 -3.22 7.86 -16.16
CA LYS A 156 -3.03 8.73 -17.35
C LYS A 156 -4.00 9.91 -17.44
N HIS A 157 -5.17 9.81 -16.85
CA HIS A 157 -6.21 10.83 -16.88
C HIS A 157 -6.16 11.81 -15.71
N ASP A 158 -5.28 11.61 -14.73
CA ASP A 158 -5.11 12.48 -13.56
C ASP A 158 -3.65 12.94 -13.40
N ARG A 159 -3.26 13.97 -14.16
CA ARG A 159 -1.91 14.57 -14.08
C ARG A 159 -1.57 15.10 -12.70
N SER A 160 -2.57 15.61 -11.97
CA SER A 160 -2.34 16.13 -10.63
C SER A 160 -1.97 15.02 -9.65
N LEU A 161 -2.62 13.85 -9.76
CA LEU A 161 -2.27 12.67 -8.95
C LEU A 161 -0.86 12.18 -9.29
N ILE A 162 -0.52 12.07 -10.58
CA ILE A 162 0.82 11.68 -11.03
C ILE A 162 1.88 12.63 -10.45
N ASN A 163 1.68 13.94 -10.56
CA ASN A 163 2.62 14.92 -10.01
C ASN A 163 2.77 14.80 -8.48
N HIS A 164 1.70 14.45 -7.75
CA HIS A 164 1.78 14.21 -6.31
C HIS A 164 2.59 12.95 -6.00
N ILE A 165 2.41 11.87 -6.76
CA ILE A 165 3.20 10.64 -6.62
C ILE A 165 4.67 10.93 -6.90
N ASP A 166 5.01 11.52 -8.05
CA ASP A 166 6.39 11.85 -8.44
C ASP A 166 7.09 12.74 -7.38
N LYS A 167 6.34 13.68 -6.79
CA LYS A 167 6.86 14.58 -5.76
C LYS A 167 7.07 13.90 -4.39
N LYS A 168 6.19 12.96 -4.03
CA LYS A 168 6.22 12.33 -2.69
C LYS A 168 7.07 11.07 -2.65
N PHE A 169 7.35 10.46 -3.79
CA PHE A 169 8.11 9.23 -3.93
C PHE A 169 9.27 9.35 -4.94
N PRO A 170 10.23 10.28 -4.75
CA PRO A 170 11.40 10.37 -5.64
C PRO A 170 12.32 9.15 -5.54
N GLU A 171 12.64 8.72 -4.32
CA GLU A 171 13.45 7.53 -3.97
C GLU A 171 12.92 6.86 -2.69
N GLY A 172 11.63 6.94 -2.47
CA GLY A 172 10.91 6.56 -1.27
C GLY A 172 9.99 7.70 -0.82
N PHE A 173 9.13 7.41 0.16
CA PHE A 173 8.20 8.42 0.66
C PHE A 173 8.94 9.58 1.34
N THR A 174 8.57 10.81 0.98
CA THR A 174 9.17 12.02 1.55
C THR A 174 8.08 13.06 1.85
N ASP A 175 7.79 13.25 3.13
CA ASP A 175 6.95 14.34 3.64
C ASP A 175 7.41 14.79 5.03
N PRO A 176 8.47 15.61 5.12
CA PRO A 176 9.05 16.01 6.40
C PRO A 176 8.03 16.64 7.36
N ARG A 177 7.05 17.40 6.84
CA ARG A 177 6.02 18.03 7.67
C ARG A 177 5.06 17.01 8.28
N MET A 178 4.76 15.94 7.56
CA MET A 178 3.90 14.87 8.06
C MET A 178 4.67 14.03 9.09
N GLU A 179 5.93 13.72 8.79
CA GLU A 179 6.82 12.98 9.70
C GLU A 179 6.99 13.73 11.02
N GLU A 180 7.29 15.03 10.99
CA GLU A 180 7.41 15.88 12.17
C GLU A 180 6.12 15.85 13.03
N LYS A 181 4.94 15.99 12.40
CA LYS A 181 3.66 15.92 13.11
C LYS A 181 3.41 14.55 13.73
N VAL A 182 3.78 13.48 13.03
CA VAL A 182 3.64 12.12 13.57
C VAL A 182 4.57 11.90 14.75
N LEU A 183 5.82 12.36 14.69
CA LEU A 183 6.75 12.30 15.81
C LEU A 183 6.21 13.09 17.02
N GLU A 184 5.80 14.34 16.81
CA GLU A 184 5.34 15.22 17.88
C GLU A 184 4.01 14.76 18.49
N HIS A 185 3.03 14.41 17.66
CA HIS A 185 1.67 14.18 18.12
C HIS A 185 1.29 12.70 18.30
N TRP A 186 2.15 11.78 17.85
CA TRP A 186 1.93 10.34 18.01
C TRP A 186 3.01 9.70 18.89
N MET A 187 4.26 9.73 18.49
CA MET A 187 5.35 9.09 19.22
C MET A 187 5.62 9.73 20.57
N ASN A 188 5.76 11.06 20.64
CA ASN A 188 5.99 11.77 21.90
C ASN A 188 4.81 11.68 22.88
N LYS A 189 3.63 11.30 22.40
CA LYS A 189 2.46 11.04 23.24
C LYS A 189 2.30 9.57 23.59
N HIS A 190 3.28 8.73 23.27
CA HIS A 190 3.27 7.29 23.54
C HIS A 190 2.03 6.57 23.01
N LEU A 191 1.49 7.00 21.85
CA LEU A 191 0.39 6.33 21.19
C LEU A 191 0.87 5.00 20.56
N PRO A 192 -0.03 4.08 20.24
CA PRO A 192 0.34 2.74 19.77
C PRO A 192 1.34 2.75 18.64
N THR A 193 2.44 2.03 18.81
CA THR A 193 3.50 1.91 17.81
C THR A 193 3.89 0.44 17.66
N THR A 194 3.89 -0.05 16.43
CA THR A 194 4.31 -1.40 16.08
C THR A 194 5.68 -1.33 15.43
N ILE A 195 6.64 -2.07 15.98
CA ILE A 195 8.00 -2.16 15.44
C ILE A 195 8.08 -3.44 14.62
N LEU A 196 8.44 -3.29 13.35
CA LEU A 196 8.66 -4.41 12.45
C LEU A 196 10.16 -4.67 12.28
N PRO A 197 10.55 -5.94 12.09
CA PRO A 197 11.93 -6.27 11.75
C PRO A 197 12.31 -5.67 10.40
N ILE A 198 13.62 -5.52 10.15
CA ILE A 198 14.15 -4.91 8.93
C ILE A 198 13.71 -5.66 7.66
N ASP A 199 13.52 -6.97 7.77
CA ASP A 199 13.07 -7.82 6.67
C ASP A 199 11.54 -7.77 6.44
N ALA A 200 10.80 -6.95 7.20
CA ALA A 200 9.38 -6.69 6.95
C ALA A 200 9.11 -6.02 5.59
N ASN A 201 10.17 -5.54 4.91
CA ASN A 201 10.11 -5.09 3.53
C ASN A 201 10.06 -6.24 2.51
N ILE A 202 10.17 -7.48 2.97
CA ILE A 202 10.11 -8.66 2.11
C ILE A 202 8.73 -9.31 2.29
N VAL A 203 7.98 -9.35 1.21
CA VAL A 203 6.73 -10.13 1.14
C VAL A 203 7.09 -11.57 0.82
N ARG A 204 6.78 -12.48 1.76
CA ARG A 204 7.03 -13.92 1.60
C ARG A 204 5.72 -14.65 1.41
N ILE A 205 5.62 -15.36 0.31
CA ILE A 205 4.42 -16.13 -0.04
C ILE A 205 4.85 -17.57 -0.34
N PRO A 206 4.35 -18.56 0.41
CA PRO A 206 4.51 -19.98 0.05
C PRO A 206 3.94 -20.24 -1.35
N ILE A 207 4.66 -21.00 -2.17
CA ILE A 207 4.26 -21.24 -3.57
C ILE A 207 2.91 -21.92 -3.67
N GLU A 208 2.56 -22.80 -2.74
CA GLU A 208 1.26 -23.47 -2.69
C GLU A 208 0.09 -22.50 -2.53
N LEU A 209 0.35 -21.32 -1.95
CA LEU A 209 -0.66 -20.27 -1.79
C LEU A 209 -0.80 -19.40 -3.04
N MET A 210 0.21 -19.36 -3.91
CA MET A 210 0.13 -18.57 -5.14
C MET A 210 -0.95 -19.10 -6.10
N ALA A 211 -1.12 -20.44 -6.17
CA ALA A 211 -2.20 -21.08 -6.92
C ALA A 211 -3.60 -20.73 -6.38
N LYS A 212 -3.69 -20.28 -5.13
CA LYS A 212 -4.92 -19.87 -4.46
C LYS A 212 -5.22 -18.39 -4.58
N LEU A 213 -4.41 -17.63 -5.31
CA LEU A 213 -4.63 -16.21 -5.56
C LEU A 213 -5.89 -16.03 -6.41
N GLN A 214 -6.89 -15.40 -5.83
CA GLN A 214 -8.08 -14.96 -6.56
C GLN A 214 -7.85 -13.53 -7.07
N VAL A 215 -7.91 -13.39 -8.39
CA VAL A 215 -7.80 -12.08 -9.05
C VAL A 215 -8.96 -11.95 -10.01
N ASP A 216 -9.70 -10.85 -9.85
CA ASP A 216 -10.76 -10.48 -10.76
C ASP A 216 -10.25 -10.37 -12.20
N GLN A 217 -11.09 -10.82 -13.16
CA GLN A 217 -10.76 -10.80 -14.57
C GLN A 217 -10.44 -9.38 -15.08
N VAL A 218 -11.14 -8.38 -14.57
CA VAL A 218 -10.91 -6.97 -14.92
C VAL A 218 -9.50 -6.53 -14.52
N ILE A 219 -9.03 -6.92 -13.34
CA ILE A 219 -7.67 -6.62 -12.86
C ILE A 219 -6.63 -7.29 -13.77
N ARG A 220 -6.83 -8.57 -14.14
CA ARG A 220 -5.93 -9.30 -15.06
C ARG A 220 -5.81 -8.60 -16.40
N GLU A 221 -6.93 -8.26 -17.01
CA GLU A 221 -6.98 -7.57 -18.31
C GLU A 221 -6.31 -6.19 -18.25
N LYS A 222 -6.53 -5.44 -17.17
CA LYS A 222 -5.90 -4.15 -16.97
C LYS A 222 -4.39 -4.23 -16.79
N ILE A 223 -3.88 -5.20 -16.03
CA ILE A 223 -2.44 -5.42 -15.88
C ILE A 223 -1.81 -5.68 -17.25
N ILE A 224 -2.39 -6.57 -18.06
CA ILE A 224 -1.92 -6.87 -19.42
C ILE A 224 -1.95 -5.60 -20.30
N GLN A 225 -3.02 -4.81 -20.20
CA GLN A 225 -3.13 -3.55 -20.96
C GLN A 225 -2.04 -2.56 -20.56
N PHE A 226 -1.76 -2.40 -19.28
CA PHE A 226 -0.73 -1.49 -18.76
C PHE A 226 0.68 -1.93 -19.20
N GLU A 227 1.00 -3.22 -19.10
CA GLU A 227 2.28 -3.77 -19.54
C GLU A 227 2.50 -3.58 -21.04
N ASN A 228 1.49 -3.83 -21.88
CA ASN A 228 1.57 -3.63 -23.32
C ASN A 228 1.76 -2.15 -23.71
N THR A 229 1.20 -1.23 -22.93
CA THR A 229 1.38 0.22 -23.14
C THR A 229 2.84 0.63 -22.91
N LYS A 230 3.48 0.07 -21.87
CA LYS A 230 4.90 0.31 -21.56
C LYS A 230 5.83 -0.16 -22.68
N VAL A 231 5.56 -1.33 -23.25
CA VAL A 231 6.36 -1.87 -24.38
C VAL A 231 6.28 -0.97 -25.62
N ARG A 232 5.09 -0.43 -25.91
CA ARG A 232 4.90 0.46 -27.06
C ARG A 232 5.61 1.80 -26.90
N SER A 233 5.63 2.37 -25.68
CA SER A 233 6.33 3.63 -25.41
C SER A 233 7.85 3.49 -25.54
N LYS A 234 8.43 2.37 -25.12
CA LYS A 234 9.87 2.09 -25.29
C LYS A 234 10.26 1.91 -26.76
N LYS A 235 9.45 1.22 -27.57
CA LYS A 235 9.71 1.05 -29.01
C LYS A 235 9.62 2.36 -29.81
N SER A 236 8.84 3.32 -29.36
CA SER A 236 8.72 4.64 -30.00
C SER A 236 9.90 5.56 -29.71
N SER A 237 10.64 5.35 -28.60
CA SER A 237 11.83 6.15 -28.27
C SER A 237 13.13 5.63 -28.92
N ASP A 238 13.13 4.39 -29.43
CA ASP A 238 14.29 3.82 -30.11
C ASP A 238 14.39 4.22 -31.62
N TYR A 239 13.48 5.05 -32.10
CA TYR A 239 13.41 5.50 -33.49
C TYR A 239 13.49 7.02 -33.65
N VAL A 240 14.14 7.75 -32.72
CA VAL A 240 14.43 9.18 -32.89
C VAL A 240 15.93 9.43 -32.81
#